data_87c8011c6aed0d67eb309cf4c6777e6c
#
_entry.id   87c8011c6aed0d67eb309cf4c6777e6c
#
_cell.length_a   1.000
_cell.length_b   1.000
_cell.length_c   1.000
_cell.angle_alpha   90.00
_cell.angle_beta   90.00
_cell.angle_gamma   90.00
#
_symmetry.space_group_name_H-M   'P 1'
#
loop_
_entity.id
_entity.type
_entity.pdbx_description
1 polymer ?
#
loop_
_entity_poly.entity_id
_entity_poly.type
_entity_poly.pdbx_seq_one_letter_code
_entity_poly.pdbx_strand_id
1 'polypeptide(L)'
;LEVVCICTPNGSHSEIAVDVLNSEKHVVIEKPIGLSKAKCENVIYKALQKHKQVFAVMQNRYSPPSVWLKDIVENKVIGDVFMVQINCYWNRDDRYYKKGGWKGTKDLDGGTLFTQFSHFIDIMYWLFGDISNIQGKFNDFTHQESTDFEDSGFVSFDFIEGGMGCLNYSTAVWDTNLESSMTI
;
A
#
# COMPACT_ATOMS: atom_id res chain seq x y z
N LEU A 1 -2.14 27.53 12.50
CA LEU A 1 -2.08 26.15 12.05
C LEU A 1 -0.87 25.96 11.14
N GLU A 2 0.00 24.98 11.46
CA GLU A 2 1.23 24.73 10.69
C GLU A 2 1.19 23.40 9.93
N VAL A 3 0.41 22.44 10.42
CA VAL A 3 0.29 21.08 9.87
C VAL A 3 -1.18 20.72 9.67
N VAL A 4 -1.51 20.07 8.57
CA VAL A 4 -2.83 19.52 8.27
C VAL A 4 -2.73 18.01 8.11
N CYS A 5 -3.62 17.27 8.78
CA CYS A 5 -3.76 15.83 8.63
C CYS A 5 -4.88 15.52 7.62
N ILE A 6 -4.59 14.67 6.63
CA ILE A 6 -5.52 14.27 5.58
C ILE A 6 -5.90 12.80 5.81
N CYS A 7 -7.17 12.56 6.14
CA CYS A 7 -7.75 11.24 6.42
C CYS A 7 -9.07 11.05 5.66
N THR A 8 -9.12 11.53 4.43
CA THR A 8 -10.27 11.49 3.53
C THR A 8 -10.28 10.19 2.69
N PRO A 9 -11.22 9.96 1.77
CA PRO A 9 -11.11 8.87 0.79
C PRO A 9 -9.84 8.99 -0.06
N ASN A 10 -9.21 7.85 -0.37
CA ASN A 10 -7.88 7.77 -1.01
C ASN A 10 -7.73 8.62 -2.27
N GLY A 11 -8.74 8.61 -3.14
CA GLY A 11 -8.70 9.35 -4.40
C GLY A 11 -8.56 10.87 -4.26
N SER A 12 -8.96 11.42 -3.10
CA SER A 12 -8.91 12.87 -2.82
C SER A 12 -7.61 13.32 -2.16
N HIS A 13 -6.79 12.39 -1.65
CA HIS A 13 -5.61 12.70 -0.86
C HIS A 13 -4.64 13.66 -1.55
N SER A 14 -4.24 13.34 -2.76
CA SER A 14 -3.24 14.11 -3.51
C SER A 14 -3.69 15.54 -3.85
N GLU A 15 -4.95 15.73 -4.17
CA GLU A 15 -5.50 17.05 -4.50
C GLU A 15 -5.57 17.94 -3.25
N ILE A 16 -6.11 17.39 -2.15
CA ILE A 16 -6.13 18.11 -0.86
C ILE A 16 -4.72 18.42 -0.38
N ALA A 17 -3.77 17.49 -0.55
CA ALA A 17 -2.38 17.72 -0.17
C ALA A 17 -1.76 18.90 -0.95
N VAL A 18 -2.02 19.01 -2.25
CA VAL A 18 -1.56 20.13 -3.07
C VAL A 18 -2.15 21.45 -2.59
N ASP A 19 -3.44 21.49 -2.25
CA ASP A 19 -4.10 22.70 -1.75
C ASP A 19 -3.54 23.14 -0.39
N VAL A 20 -3.28 22.18 0.51
CA VAL A 20 -2.64 22.44 1.81
C VAL A 20 -1.23 23.00 1.62
N LEU A 21 -0.44 22.42 0.71
CA LEU A 21 0.91 22.87 0.40
C LEU A 21 0.91 24.27 -0.24
N ASN A 22 -0.06 24.55 -1.13
CA ASN A 22 -0.25 25.89 -1.69
C ASN A 22 -0.57 26.93 -0.62
N SER A 23 -1.24 26.50 0.46
CA SER A 23 -1.52 27.32 1.64
C SER A 23 -0.34 27.41 2.62
N GLU A 24 0.84 26.96 2.20
CA GLU A 24 2.10 27.00 2.96
C GLU A 24 2.06 26.25 4.30
N LYS A 25 1.36 25.10 4.34
CA LYS A 25 1.28 24.22 5.51
C LYS A 25 2.00 22.90 5.23
N HIS A 26 2.49 22.26 6.28
CA HIS A 26 2.97 20.88 6.25
C HIS A 26 1.79 19.90 6.16
N VAL A 27 2.04 18.70 5.64
CA VAL A 27 1.00 17.68 5.44
C VAL A 27 1.39 16.39 6.15
N VAL A 28 0.47 15.83 6.90
CA VAL A 28 0.46 14.42 7.30
C VAL A 28 -0.68 13.77 6.51
N ILE A 29 -0.38 12.74 5.73
CA ILE A 29 -1.34 12.15 4.79
C ILE A 29 -1.46 10.64 5.02
N GLU A 30 -2.71 10.16 5.16
CA GLU A 30 -2.98 8.74 5.17
C GLU A 30 -2.59 8.08 3.84
N LYS A 31 -2.24 6.81 3.91
CA LYS A 31 -1.93 6.02 2.72
C LYS A 31 -3.21 5.69 1.90
N PRO A 32 -3.06 5.60 0.58
CA PRO A 32 -1.93 6.01 -0.25
C PRO A 32 -1.87 7.53 -0.43
N ILE A 33 -0.69 8.08 -0.72
CA ILE A 33 -0.55 9.52 -1.04
C ILE A 33 -1.42 9.92 -2.23
N GLY A 34 -1.57 9.01 -3.18
CA GLY A 34 -2.39 9.18 -4.38
C GLY A 34 -2.55 7.85 -5.13
N LEU A 35 -3.52 7.79 -6.01
CA LEU A 35 -3.86 6.59 -6.79
C LEU A 35 -3.10 6.46 -8.11
N SER A 36 -2.08 7.28 -8.33
CA SER A 36 -1.15 7.12 -9.45
C SER A 36 0.21 7.74 -9.12
N LYS A 37 1.24 7.25 -9.80
CA LYS A 37 2.60 7.80 -9.70
C LYS A 37 2.62 9.31 -9.96
N ALA A 38 1.96 9.77 -11.02
CA ALA A 38 1.91 11.18 -11.37
C ALA A 38 1.28 12.05 -10.27
N LYS A 39 0.21 11.58 -9.61
CA LYS A 39 -0.41 12.28 -8.47
C LYS A 39 0.55 12.35 -7.28
N CYS A 40 1.26 11.27 -6.96
CA CYS A 40 2.25 11.25 -5.87
C CYS A 40 3.43 12.19 -6.17
N GLU A 41 3.98 12.14 -7.38
CA GLU A 41 5.08 13.01 -7.82
C GLU A 41 4.69 14.50 -7.76
N ASN A 42 3.45 14.84 -8.15
CA ASN A 42 2.95 16.21 -8.05
C ASN A 42 2.92 16.71 -6.59
N VAL A 43 2.49 15.88 -5.65
CA VAL A 43 2.52 16.22 -4.21
C VAL A 43 3.95 16.48 -3.74
N ILE A 44 4.89 15.58 -4.08
CA ILE A 44 6.31 15.71 -3.72
C ILE A 44 6.91 16.98 -4.33
N TYR A 45 6.67 17.19 -5.62
CA TYR A 45 7.16 18.39 -6.32
C TYR A 45 6.63 19.69 -5.69
N LYS A 46 5.33 19.71 -5.35
CA LYS A 46 4.71 20.85 -4.69
C LYS A 46 5.30 21.10 -3.30
N ALA A 47 5.56 20.06 -2.54
CA ALA A 47 6.20 20.16 -1.23
C ALA A 47 7.59 20.78 -1.33
N LEU A 48 8.40 20.34 -2.30
CA LEU A 48 9.72 20.91 -2.57
C LEU A 48 9.63 22.39 -2.96
N GLN A 49 8.72 22.76 -3.90
CA GLN A 49 8.51 24.14 -4.31
C GLN A 49 8.13 25.07 -3.15
N LYS A 50 7.34 24.56 -2.21
CA LYS A 50 6.83 25.33 -1.06
C LYS A 50 7.71 25.25 0.17
N HIS A 51 8.81 24.51 0.10
CA HIS A 51 9.67 24.21 1.26
C HIS A 51 8.89 23.67 2.45
N LYS A 52 7.94 22.77 2.18
CA LYS A 52 7.10 22.10 3.19
C LYS A 52 7.35 20.60 3.20
N GLN A 53 7.02 19.98 4.31
CA GLN A 53 7.15 18.55 4.51
C GLN A 53 5.83 17.83 4.25
N VAL A 54 5.93 16.64 3.66
CA VAL A 54 4.83 15.68 3.53
C VAL A 54 5.24 14.39 4.22
N PHE A 55 4.42 13.94 5.15
CA PHE A 55 4.61 12.71 5.92
C PHE A 55 3.52 11.72 5.53
N ALA A 56 3.87 10.67 4.78
CA ALA A 56 2.96 9.56 4.49
C ALA A 56 2.89 8.62 5.70
N VAL A 57 1.66 8.24 6.06
CA VAL A 57 1.44 7.34 7.21
C VAL A 57 1.61 5.89 6.77
N MET A 58 2.82 5.36 6.94
CA MET A 58 3.18 3.95 6.74
C MET A 58 3.42 3.29 8.10
N GLN A 59 2.38 3.22 8.93
CA GLN A 59 2.47 2.83 10.34
C GLN A 59 3.04 1.44 10.57
N ASN A 60 2.87 0.51 9.63
CA ASN A 60 3.37 -0.86 9.78
C ASN A 60 4.90 -0.94 9.87
N ARG A 61 5.64 0.04 9.34
CA ARG A 61 7.10 0.11 9.50
C ARG A 61 7.52 0.27 10.96
N TYR A 62 6.65 0.83 11.80
CA TYR A 62 6.92 1.11 13.21
C TYR A 62 6.38 0.02 14.14
N SER A 63 5.76 -1.02 13.62
CA SER A 63 5.34 -2.16 14.43
C SER A 63 6.56 -2.94 14.95
N PRO A 64 6.54 -3.46 16.18
CA PRO A 64 7.68 -4.18 16.74
C PRO A 64 8.20 -5.32 15.86
N PRO A 65 7.36 -6.16 15.23
CA PRO A 65 7.83 -7.19 14.31
C PRO A 65 8.55 -6.62 13.09
N SER A 66 8.05 -5.52 12.51
CA SER A 66 8.67 -4.92 11.32
C SER A 66 10.02 -4.28 11.63
N VAL A 67 10.13 -3.58 12.77
CA VAL A 67 11.40 -3.00 13.24
C VAL A 67 12.44 -4.10 13.49
N TRP A 68 12.03 -5.17 14.19
CA TRP A 68 12.90 -6.32 14.46
C TRP A 68 13.35 -7.01 13.16
N LEU A 69 12.45 -7.21 12.21
CA LEU A 69 12.75 -7.82 10.92
C LEU A 69 13.71 -6.94 10.10
N LYS A 70 13.53 -5.63 10.15
CA LYS A 70 14.44 -4.67 9.49
C LYS A 70 15.86 -4.79 10.03
N ASP A 71 16.02 -4.87 11.34
CA ASP A 71 17.31 -5.06 11.99
C ASP A 71 18.00 -6.38 11.55
N ILE A 72 17.23 -7.49 11.49
CA ILE A 72 17.72 -8.79 11.01
C ILE A 72 18.23 -8.73 9.57
N VAL A 73 17.45 -8.10 8.68
CA VAL A 73 17.80 -8.01 7.25
C VAL A 73 18.99 -7.08 7.05
N GLU A 74 19.01 -5.89 7.66
CA GLU A 74 20.10 -4.90 7.52
C GLU A 74 21.43 -5.41 8.06
N ASN A 75 21.40 -6.12 9.18
CA ASN A 75 22.61 -6.70 9.79
C ASN A 75 22.98 -8.08 9.21
N LYS A 76 22.27 -8.53 8.18
CA LYS A 76 22.50 -9.83 7.50
C LYS A 76 22.52 -11.01 8.47
N VAL A 77 21.72 -10.99 9.52
CA VAL A 77 21.66 -12.06 10.54
C VAL A 77 21.29 -13.40 9.92
N ILE A 78 20.41 -13.38 8.89
CA ILE A 78 19.99 -14.56 8.13
C ILE A 78 20.79 -14.75 6.83
N GLY A 79 21.83 -13.94 6.59
CA GLY A 79 22.59 -13.95 5.35
C GLY A 79 21.88 -13.22 4.20
N ASP A 80 22.13 -13.66 2.97
CA ASP A 80 21.50 -13.09 1.77
C ASP A 80 20.10 -13.68 1.60
N VAL A 81 19.16 -12.84 1.20
CA VAL A 81 17.76 -13.22 0.99
C VAL A 81 17.58 -13.72 -0.44
N PHE A 82 17.16 -14.97 -0.59
CA PHE A 82 16.96 -15.60 -1.89
C PHE A 82 15.51 -15.67 -2.33
N MET A 83 14.58 -15.78 -1.38
CA MET A 83 13.16 -15.89 -1.67
C MET A 83 12.32 -15.22 -0.57
N VAL A 84 11.30 -14.47 -1.00
CA VAL A 84 10.29 -13.87 -0.11
C VAL A 84 8.92 -14.25 -0.60
N GLN A 85 8.10 -14.82 0.28
CA GLN A 85 6.70 -15.10 0.03
C GLN A 85 5.82 -14.28 0.97
N ILE A 86 4.87 -13.55 0.41
CA ILE A 86 3.89 -12.76 1.16
C ILE A 86 2.51 -13.32 0.88
N ASN A 87 1.75 -13.63 1.94
CA ASN A 87 0.38 -14.09 1.84
C ASN A 87 -0.54 -13.17 2.65
N CYS A 88 -1.60 -12.69 1.99
CA CYS A 88 -2.58 -11.77 2.56
C CYS A 88 -3.98 -12.25 2.19
N TYR A 89 -4.62 -12.98 3.07
CA TYR A 89 -5.95 -13.53 2.85
C TYR A 89 -6.93 -12.93 3.86
N TRP A 90 -7.71 -11.95 3.39
CA TRP A 90 -8.59 -11.14 4.22
C TRP A 90 -10.05 -11.27 3.80
N ASN A 91 -10.95 -11.05 4.74
CA ASN A 91 -12.37 -10.86 4.43
C ASN A 91 -12.65 -9.37 4.21
N ARG A 92 -13.27 -9.07 3.07
CA ARG A 92 -13.85 -7.74 2.76
C ARG A 92 -15.16 -7.96 2.00
N ASP A 93 -16.21 -8.27 2.74
CA ASP A 93 -17.54 -8.50 2.19
C ASP A 93 -18.41 -7.22 2.21
N ASP A 94 -19.74 -7.36 2.06
CA ASP A 94 -20.72 -6.27 2.04
C ASP A 94 -20.69 -5.42 3.32
N ARG A 95 -20.16 -5.94 4.43
CA ARG A 95 -19.94 -5.15 5.65
C ARG A 95 -18.89 -4.07 5.43
N TYR A 96 -17.95 -4.31 4.53
CA TYR A 96 -16.85 -3.41 4.17
C TYR A 96 -17.18 -2.59 2.91
N TYR A 97 -17.63 -3.24 1.83
CA TYR A 97 -17.99 -2.61 0.56
C TYR A 97 -19.47 -2.25 0.52
N LYS A 98 -19.84 -1.22 1.27
CA LYS A 98 -21.24 -0.79 1.36
C LYS A 98 -21.67 -0.09 0.07
N LYS A 99 -22.81 -0.50 -0.47
CA LYS A 99 -23.41 0.11 -1.68
C LYS A 99 -23.58 1.63 -1.50
N GLY A 100 -23.06 2.39 -2.47
CA GLY A 100 -23.05 3.86 -2.42
C GLY A 100 -21.97 4.48 -1.54
N GLY A 101 -21.09 3.66 -0.92
CA GLY A 101 -19.88 4.13 -0.25
C GLY A 101 -18.75 4.45 -1.25
N TRP A 102 -17.65 5.01 -0.74
CA TRP A 102 -16.46 5.27 -1.57
C TRP A 102 -15.58 4.03 -1.73
N LYS A 103 -15.64 3.10 -0.76
CA LYS A 103 -14.90 1.84 -0.81
C LYS A 103 -15.44 0.95 -1.91
N GLY A 104 -14.56 0.29 -2.62
CA GLY A 104 -14.89 -0.52 -3.78
C GLY A 104 -14.90 0.26 -5.10
N THR A 105 -14.84 1.60 -5.09
CA THR A 105 -14.82 2.40 -6.32
C THR A 105 -13.40 2.61 -6.81
N LYS A 106 -13.17 2.52 -8.11
CA LYS A 106 -11.86 2.71 -8.71
C LYS A 106 -11.28 4.10 -8.44
N ASP A 107 -12.13 5.13 -8.48
CA ASP A 107 -11.68 6.53 -8.41
C ASP A 107 -11.37 7.00 -6.98
N LEU A 108 -12.04 6.43 -5.97
CA LEU A 108 -11.85 6.86 -4.58
C LEU A 108 -11.11 5.85 -3.71
N ASP A 109 -11.26 4.55 -3.95
CA ASP A 109 -10.55 3.49 -3.23
C ASP A 109 -9.23 3.13 -3.93
N GLY A 110 -9.28 2.91 -5.24
CA GLY A 110 -8.12 2.62 -6.08
C GLY A 110 -7.82 1.14 -6.31
N GLY A 111 -8.30 0.25 -5.43
CA GLY A 111 -8.09 -1.19 -5.54
C GLY A 111 -7.46 -1.83 -4.32
N THR A 112 -7.46 -3.17 -4.29
CA THR A 112 -7.00 -3.96 -3.15
C THR A 112 -5.52 -3.71 -2.82
N LEU A 113 -4.66 -3.57 -3.84
CA LEU A 113 -3.24 -3.31 -3.66
C LEU A 113 -2.95 -1.89 -3.14
N PHE A 114 -3.81 -0.91 -3.42
CA PHE A 114 -3.68 0.45 -2.90
C PHE A 114 -4.19 0.58 -1.45
N THR A 115 -5.26 -0.11 -1.12
CA THR A 115 -5.96 0.09 0.16
C THR A 115 -5.60 -0.98 1.19
N GLN A 116 -5.85 -2.26 0.89
CA GLN A 116 -5.66 -3.35 1.84
C GLN A 116 -4.19 -3.76 1.93
N PHE A 117 -3.57 -4.05 0.79
CA PHE A 117 -2.28 -4.73 0.76
C PHE A 117 -1.08 -3.81 0.51
N SER A 118 -1.30 -2.51 0.37
CA SER A 118 -0.22 -1.51 0.26
C SER A 118 0.78 -1.56 1.42
N HIS A 119 0.34 -1.92 2.62
CA HIS A 119 1.21 -2.08 3.77
C HIS A 119 2.25 -3.20 3.60
N PHE A 120 1.87 -4.32 2.96
CA PHE A 120 2.79 -5.43 2.70
C PHE A 120 3.75 -5.10 1.57
N ILE A 121 3.27 -4.41 0.54
CA ILE A 121 4.12 -3.90 -0.55
C ILE A 121 5.12 -2.89 0.00
N ASP A 122 4.69 -2.00 0.89
CA ASP A 122 5.55 -1.02 1.53
C ASP A 122 6.62 -1.67 2.43
N ILE A 123 6.25 -2.63 3.26
CA ILE A 123 7.20 -3.38 4.09
C ILE A 123 8.19 -4.16 3.24
N MET A 124 7.73 -4.83 2.18
CA MET A 124 8.58 -5.54 1.23
C MET A 124 9.63 -4.59 0.60
N TYR A 125 9.18 -3.46 0.07
CA TYR A 125 10.06 -2.44 -0.50
C TYR A 125 11.05 -1.88 0.53
N TRP A 126 10.57 -1.62 1.74
CA TRP A 126 11.39 -1.08 2.82
C TRP A 126 12.47 -2.06 3.31
N LEU A 127 12.18 -3.37 3.26
CA LEU A 127 13.12 -4.41 3.69
C LEU A 127 14.12 -4.80 2.59
N PHE A 128 13.64 -4.95 1.34
CA PHE A 128 14.38 -5.61 0.27
C PHE A 128 14.65 -4.73 -0.95
N GLY A 129 14.15 -3.49 -0.96
CA GLY A 129 14.36 -2.53 -2.05
C GLY A 129 13.47 -2.76 -3.27
N ASP A 130 13.96 -2.28 -4.41
CA ASP A 130 13.22 -2.27 -5.68
C ASP A 130 13.07 -3.66 -6.30
N ILE A 131 12.02 -3.80 -7.11
CA ILE A 131 11.67 -5.03 -7.81
C ILE A 131 11.64 -4.84 -9.32
N SER A 132 11.83 -5.94 -10.05
CA SER A 132 11.81 -6.01 -11.52
C SER A 132 11.11 -7.29 -11.98
N ASN A 133 10.96 -7.48 -13.30
CA ASN A 133 10.37 -8.68 -13.91
C ASN A 133 9.02 -9.06 -13.32
N ILE A 134 8.17 -8.06 -13.05
CA ILE A 134 6.88 -8.25 -12.38
C ILE A 134 5.93 -8.97 -13.33
N GLN A 135 5.36 -10.08 -12.86
CA GLN A 135 4.32 -10.84 -13.54
C GLN A 135 3.19 -11.12 -12.57
N GLY A 136 1.95 -10.96 -13.01
CA GLY A 136 0.80 -11.16 -12.12
C GLY A 136 -0.44 -11.66 -12.87
N LYS A 137 -1.32 -12.26 -12.10
CA LYS A 137 -2.65 -12.65 -12.55
C LYS A 137 -3.67 -12.25 -11.50
N PHE A 138 -4.72 -11.58 -11.95
CA PHE A 138 -5.74 -10.97 -11.10
C PHE A 138 -7.13 -11.38 -11.59
N ASN A 139 -8.06 -11.50 -10.67
CA ASN A 139 -9.44 -11.71 -10.99
C ASN A 139 -10.37 -11.20 -9.88
N ASP A 140 -11.59 -10.90 -10.25
CA ASP A 140 -12.70 -10.67 -9.33
C ASP A 140 -13.62 -11.89 -9.36
N PHE A 141 -13.68 -12.62 -8.25
CA PHE A 141 -14.47 -13.85 -8.12
C PHE A 141 -15.79 -13.64 -7.38
N THR A 142 -15.84 -12.71 -6.44
CA THR A 142 -16.96 -12.59 -5.50
C THR A 142 -17.48 -11.17 -5.29
N HIS A 143 -16.81 -10.17 -5.85
CA HIS A 143 -17.13 -8.75 -5.59
C HIS A 143 -17.63 -7.97 -6.81
N GLN A 144 -17.98 -8.65 -7.94
CA GLN A 144 -18.39 -8.02 -9.21
C GLN A 144 -19.53 -7.01 -9.10
N GLU A 145 -20.37 -7.14 -8.06
CA GLU A 145 -21.48 -6.21 -7.81
C GLU A 145 -21.14 -5.09 -6.81
N SER A 146 -19.97 -5.17 -6.13
CA SER A 146 -19.59 -4.30 -5.02
C SER A 146 -18.29 -3.55 -5.21
N THR A 147 -17.43 -3.98 -6.16
CA THR A 147 -16.15 -3.32 -6.45
C THR A 147 -15.91 -3.15 -7.96
N ASP A 148 -15.08 -2.16 -8.32
CA ASP A 148 -14.66 -1.88 -9.70
C ASP A 148 -13.29 -2.50 -10.01
N PHE A 149 -12.78 -3.41 -9.17
CA PHE A 149 -11.43 -3.96 -9.26
C PHE A 149 -11.36 -5.41 -8.75
N GLU A 150 -10.23 -6.04 -8.95
CA GLU A 150 -9.96 -7.42 -8.54
C GLU A 150 -10.09 -7.63 -7.03
N ASP A 151 -10.56 -8.81 -6.64
CA ASP A 151 -10.58 -9.26 -5.24
C ASP A 151 -9.43 -10.22 -4.89
N SER A 152 -8.81 -10.83 -5.90
CA SER A 152 -7.77 -11.85 -5.71
C SER A 152 -6.69 -11.74 -6.77
N GLY A 153 -5.47 -12.09 -6.38
CA GLY A 153 -4.35 -12.12 -7.31
C GLY A 153 -3.10 -12.77 -6.72
N PHE A 154 -2.20 -13.09 -7.64
CA PHE A 154 -0.84 -13.44 -7.29
C PHE A 154 0.14 -12.70 -8.21
N VAL A 155 1.28 -12.32 -7.66
CA VAL A 155 2.33 -11.58 -8.36
C VAL A 155 3.66 -12.23 -8.04
N SER A 156 4.50 -12.46 -9.05
CA SER A 156 5.90 -12.83 -8.89
C SER A 156 6.80 -11.70 -9.38
N PHE A 157 7.98 -11.58 -8.82
CA PHE A 157 8.95 -10.53 -9.15
C PHE A 157 10.36 -10.94 -8.73
N ASP A 158 11.35 -10.25 -9.29
CA ASP A 158 12.74 -10.34 -8.86
C ASP A 158 13.11 -9.10 -8.05
N PHE A 159 13.93 -9.26 -7.01
CA PHE A 159 14.57 -8.13 -6.32
C PHE A 159 15.80 -7.66 -7.11
N ILE A 160 15.98 -6.35 -7.23
CA ILE A 160 17.14 -5.77 -7.92
C ILE A 160 18.45 -6.13 -7.22
N GLU A 161 18.43 -6.19 -5.89
CA GLU A 161 19.59 -6.59 -5.06
C GLU A 161 19.84 -8.11 -5.05
N GLY A 162 19.04 -8.89 -5.77
CA GLY A 162 19.11 -10.36 -5.87
C GLY A 162 18.03 -11.08 -5.10
N GLY A 163 17.70 -12.30 -5.57
CA GLY A 163 16.58 -13.07 -5.05
C GLY A 163 15.26 -12.82 -5.80
N MET A 164 14.21 -13.54 -5.40
CA MET A 164 12.89 -13.46 -6.01
C MET A 164 11.80 -13.42 -4.94
N GLY A 165 10.61 -12.98 -5.33
CA GLY A 165 9.48 -12.96 -4.41
C GLY A 165 8.14 -13.21 -5.07
N CYS A 166 7.15 -13.47 -4.24
CA CYS A 166 5.75 -13.50 -4.65
C CYS A 166 4.83 -12.89 -3.59
N LEU A 167 3.76 -12.28 -4.08
CA LEU A 167 2.66 -11.78 -3.27
C LEU A 167 1.39 -12.51 -3.71
N ASN A 168 0.77 -13.22 -2.78
CA ASN A 168 -0.52 -13.86 -2.96
C ASN A 168 -1.54 -13.14 -2.09
N TYR A 169 -2.66 -12.74 -2.67
CA TYR A 169 -3.67 -12.03 -1.91
C TYR A 169 -5.09 -12.34 -2.34
N SER A 170 -6.00 -12.22 -1.40
CA SER A 170 -7.44 -12.23 -1.66
C SER A 170 -8.18 -11.45 -0.58
N THR A 171 -9.22 -10.73 -0.96
CA THR A 171 -10.20 -10.14 -0.06
C THR A 171 -11.49 -10.97 0.03
N ALA A 172 -11.57 -12.08 -0.71
CA ALA A 172 -12.74 -12.98 -0.80
C ALA A 172 -12.76 -14.11 0.26
N VAL A 173 -12.01 -13.95 1.35
CA VAL A 173 -11.99 -14.94 2.43
C VAL A 173 -13.30 -14.90 3.22
N TRP A 174 -13.80 -16.08 3.63
CA TRP A 174 -15.04 -16.20 4.36
C TRP A 174 -14.96 -15.60 5.76
N ASP A 175 -15.93 -14.77 6.11
CA ASP A 175 -16.24 -14.21 7.43
C ASP A 175 -15.13 -13.37 8.10
N THR A 176 -13.92 -13.90 8.28
CA THR A 176 -12.81 -13.23 8.99
C THR A 176 -11.51 -13.30 8.21
N ASN A 177 -10.54 -12.44 8.56
CA ASN A 177 -9.20 -12.54 7.99
C ASN A 177 -8.56 -13.87 8.36
N LEU A 178 -7.98 -14.56 7.38
CA LEU A 178 -7.35 -15.87 7.57
C LEU A 178 -5.84 -15.73 7.85
N GLU A 179 -5.13 -14.97 7.04
CA GLU A 179 -3.66 -14.95 7.08
C GLU A 179 -3.11 -13.58 6.70
N SER A 180 -2.02 -13.21 7.36
CA SER A 180 -1.11 -12.14 6.97
C SER A 180 0.29 -12.60 7.36
N SER A 181 1.07 -13.07 6.38
CA SER A 181 2.38 -13.64 6.64
C SER A 181 3.42 -13.19 5.63
N MET A 182 4.68 -13.19 6.07
CA MET A 182 5.85 -13.05 5.22
C MET A 182 6.84 -14.13 5.62
N THR A 183 7.23 -14.94 4.66
CA THR A 183 8.28 -15.97 4.79
C THR A 183 9.50 -15.52 4.01
N ILE A 184 10.64 -15.60 4.65
CA ILE A 184 11.94 -15.19 4.09
C ILE A 184 12.89 -16.37 4.16
#